data_6c6269df3cade32bcc47383db2b7e2b9
#
_entry.id   6c6269df3cade32bcc47383db2b7e2b9
#
_cell.length_a   1.000
_cell.length_b   1.000
_cell.length_c   1.000
_cell.angle_alpha   90.00
_cell.angle_beta   90.00
_cell.angle_gamma   90.00
#
_symmetry.space_group_name_H-M   'P 1'
#
loop_
_entity.id
_entity.type
_entity.pdbx_description
1 polymer ?
#
loop_
_entity_poly.entity_id
_entity_poly.type
_entity_poly.pdbx_seq_one_letter_code
_entity_poly.pdbx_strand_id
1 'polypeptide(L)'
;MFLIVTRNFPPDVGGIQVLMGGLSESLLEHGPVKVFADAFPNSESYDNRISADITRIKGIKLFKKFRKANLVNDFINQNYNIRAIFTDHWKSLELLKADYLKKTKVLCLIHSKEINHELHTSLNKRLIKSLHKANFIISNSNYTKDLAIKVGVDKSKINVIFPGIKKPKNLENTSKIQAANMYKDAFPKIITVSRLDIRKGHDKILMLIKNLKPKFPKIKYVSIGFGKEKNNLVKLAKELSIEKEVMFIENIDENLKLSLIAQANLFLMPSRIEGRSIEGFGISFIEAASYGVASIGGKDGGASDAISHNKTGLVCDGNDLNSIYESVEDFLNNDKFIQFGKNALKFSENFHWNKVVKNYLKLIN
;
A
#
# COMPACT_ATOMS: atom_id res chain seq x y z
N MET A 1 17.69 -6.69 19.50
CA MET A 1 16.39 -7.03 18.87
C MET A 1 15.73 -5.81 18.31
N PHE A 2 14.79 -5.98 17.37
CA PHE A 2 13.91 -4.90 16.88
C PHE A 2 12.52 -5.05 17.49
N LEU A 3 11.89 -3.92 17.82
CA LEU A 3 10.54 -3.89 18.36
C LEU A 3 9.59 -3.22 17.39
N ILE A 4 8.50 -3.90 17.00
CA ILE A 4 7.43 -3.36 16.16
C ILE A 4 6.16 -3.20 17.00
N VAL A 5 5.60 -1.99 17.00
CA VAL A 5 4.33 -1.68 17.67
C VAL A 5 3.33 -1.20 16.62
N THR A 6 2.36 -2.04 16.30
CA THR A 6 1.47 -1.81 15.17
C THR A 6 0.00 -2.02 15.54
N ARG A 7 -0.88 -1.37 14.80
CA ARG A 7 -2.34 -1.61 14.82
C ARG A 7 -2.74 -2.51 13.66
N ASN A 8 -1.95 -2.50 12.61
CA ASN A 8 -2.25 -3.12 11.33
C ASN A 8 -1.14 -4.12 10.98
N PHE A 9 -1.44 -5.42 11.10
CA PHE A 9 -0.47 -6.48 10.85
C PHE A 9 -1.15 -7.67 10.17
N PRO A 10 -0.45 -8.42 9.29
CA PRO A 10 -1.03 -9.62 8.71
C PRO A 10 -1.56 -10.60 9.77
N PRO A 11 -2.56 -11.44 9.46
CA PRO A 11 -3.12 -11.70 8.13
C PRO A 11 -4.21 -10.71 7.68
N ASP A 12 -4.48 -9.64 8.44
CA ASP A 12 -5.37 -8.57 7.98
C ASP A 12 -4.84 -7.97 6.66
N VAL A 13 -5.74 -7.57 5.76
CA VAL A 13 -5.42 -7.17 4.38
C VAL A 13 -5.44 -5.67 4.21
N GLY A 14 -4.35 -5.11 3.71
CA GLY A 14 -4.21 -3.68 3.40
C GLY A 14 -2.76 -3.27 3.21
N GLY A 15 -2.54 -2.07 2.67
CA GLY A 15 -1.19 -1.56 2.37
C GLY A 15 -0.29 -1.44 3.60
N ILE A 16 -0.85 -1.00 4.75
CA ILE A 16 -0.07 -0.87 6.00
C ILE A 16 0.27 -2.26 6.55
N GLN A 17 -0.66 -3.23 6.46
CA GLN A 17 -0.43 -4.60 6.88
C GLN A 17 0.70 -5.25 6.07
N VAL A 18 0.66 -5.11 4.74
CA VAL A 18 1.71 -5.60 3.83
C VAL A 18 3.05 -4.94 4.17
N LEU A 19 3.07 -3.62 4.39
CA LEU A 19 4.27 -2.88 4.77
C LEU A 19 4.87 -3.38 6.10
N MET A 20 4.04 -3.49 7.15
CA MET A 20 4.53 -3.88 8.48
C MET A 20 4.95 -5.36 8.52
N GLY A 21 4.25 -6.23 7.80
CA GLY A 21 4.62 -7.63 7.63
C GLY A 21 5.95 -7.78 6.91
N GLY A 22 6.11 -7.12 5.77
CA GLY A 22 7.35 -7.15 5.00
C GLY A 22 8.55 -6.53 5.75
N LEU A 23 8.32 -5.44 6.49
CA LEU A 23 9.35 -4.85 7.35
C LEU A 23 9.77 -5.84 8.46
N SER A 24 8.80 -6.49 9.11
CA SER A 24 9.06 -7.50 10.14
C SER A 24 9.91 -8.66 9.60
N GLU A 25 9.50 -9.24 8.47
CA GLU A 25 10.22 -10.33 7.82
C GLU A 25 11.65 -9.92 7.42
N SER A 26 11.81 -8.71 6.89
CA SER A 26 13.12 -8.21 6.46
C SER A 26 14.06 -7.88 7.61
N LEU A 27 13.53 -7.44 8.76
CA LEU A 27 14.33 -7.17 9.96
C LEU A 27 14.82 -8.46 10.62
N LEU A 28 14.10 -9.60 10.46
CA LEU A 28 14.55 -10.91 10.97
C LEU A 28 15.89 -11.35 10.40
N GLU A 29 16.24 -10.94 9.18
CA GLU A 29 17.56 -11.18 8.58
C GLU A 29 18.71 -10.43 9.33
N HIS A 30 18.36 -9.45 10.17
CA HIS A 30 19.30 -8.58 10.87
C HIS A 30 19.23 -8.70 12.39
N GLY A 31 18.39 -9.58 12.93
CA GLY A 31 18.27 -9.89 14.35
C GLY A 31 16.84 -10.21 14.80
N PRO A 32 16.67 -10.62 16.05
CA PRO A 32 15.34 -10.96 16.60
C PRO A 32 14.35 -9.81 16.49
N VAL A 33 13.10 -10.14 16.15
CA VAL A 33 11.99 -9.18 16.02
C VAL A 33 10.88 -9.54 16.99
N LYS A 34 10.48 -8.59 17.84
CA LYS A 34 9.29 -8.63 18.69
C LYS A 34 8.20 -7.74 18.10
N VAL A 35 6.99 -8.26 17.97
CA VAL A 35 5.85 -7.52 17.42
C VAL A 35 4.72 -7.47 18.46
N PHE A 36 4.22 -6.27 18.76
CA PHE A 36 2.96 -6.04 19.45
C PHE A 36 1.93 -5.55 18.43
N ALA A 37 0.99 -6.41 18.06
CA ALA A 37 -0.04 -6.14 17.07
C ALA A 37 -1.45 -6.23 17.63
N ASP A 38 -2.42 -5.51 17.05
CA ASP A 38 -3.82 -5.74 17.37
C ASP A 38 -4.24 -7.15 16.93
N ALA A 39 -5.07 -7.82 17.71
CA ALA A 39 -5.58 -9.13 17.35
C ALA A 39 -6.48 -9.06 16.11
N PHE A 40 -6.34 -10.04 15.25
CA PHE A 40 -7.15 -10.27 14.07
C PHE A 40 -7.68 -11.72 14.07
N PRO A 41 -8.88 -11.99 13.58
CA PRO A 41 -9.40 -13.36 13.50
C PRO A 41 -8.43 -14.29 12.74
N ASN A 42 -8.28 -15.53 13.21
CA ASN A 42 -7.46 -16.57 12.59
C ASN A 42 -5.97 -16.17 12.37
N SER A 43 -5.43 -15.27 13.22
CA SER A 43 -4.03 -14.84 13.09
C SER A 43 -3.02 -15.92 13.51
N GLU A 44 -3.41 -16.96 14.23
CA GLU A 44 -2.52 -18.02 14.74
C GLU A 44 -1.78 -18.76 13.62
N SER A 45 -2.49 -19.08 12.53
CA SER A 45 -1.88 -19.77 11.38
C SER A 45 -0.82 -18.91 10.66
N TYR A 46 -0.96 -17.60 10.68
CA TYR A 46 0.03 -16.67 10.18
C TYR A 46 1.20 -16.55 11.15
N ASP A 47 0.90 -16.35 12.45
CA ASP A 47 1.91 -16.14 13.50
C ASP A 47 2.85 -17.35 13.62
N ASN A 48 2.33 -18.57 13.50
CA ASN A 48 3.11 -19.81 13.55
C ASN A 48 4.05 -20.02 12.34
N ARG A 49 3.86 -19.30 11.25
CA ARG A 49 4.71 -19.39 10.03
C ARG A 49 5.87 -18.41 10.00
N ILE A 50 5.88 -17.45 10.90
CA ILE A 50 6.88 -16.38 10.94
C ILE A 50 7.74 -16.53 12.18
N SER A 51 9.05 -16.39 12.04
CA SER A 51 10.01 -16.49 13.15
C SER A 51 10.03 -15.26 14.08
N ALA A 52 9.17 -14.27 13.86
CA ALA A 52 9.01 -13.14 14.78
C ALA A 52 8.23 -13.55 16.02
N ASP A 53 8.62 -13.03 17.18
CA ASP A 53 7.83 -13.18 18.41
C ASP A 53 6.65 -12.19 18.39
N ILE A 54 5.43 -12.69 18.16
CA ILE A 54 4.23 -11.87 17.97
C ILE A 54 3.30 -11.95 19.18
N THR A 55 3.02 -10.81 19.79
CA THR A 55 1.99 -10.67 20.83
C THR A 55 0.75 -9.98 20.27
N ARG A 56 -0.37 -10.71 20.19
CA ARG A 56 -1.66 -10.20 19.72
C ARG A 56 -2.48 -9.61 20.86
N ILE A 57 -2.84 -8.33 20.74
CA ILE A 57 -3.60 -7.60 21.76
C ILE A 57 -5.10 -7.77 21.50
N LYS A 58 -5.76 -8.57 22.30
CA LYS A 58 -7.23 -8.81 22.29
C LYS A 58 -7.95 -7.73 23.12
N GLY A 59 -9.27 -7.64 22.95
CA GLY A 59 -10.16 -6.85 23.80
C GLY A 59 -10.86 -5.69 23.11
N ILE A 60 -11.71 -4.98 23.85
CA ILE A 60 -12.56 -3.88 23.35
C ILE A 60 -11.69 -2.71 22.90
N LYS A 61 -12.01 -2.13 21.75
CA LYS A 61 -11.24 -1.08 21.07
C LYS A 61 -10.81 0.08 21.96
N LEU A 62 -11.69 0.50 22.88
CA LEU A 62 -11.42 1.62 23.77
C LEU A 62 -10.28 1.32 24.76
N PHE A 63 -10.24 0.15 25.35
CA PHE A 63 -9.23 -0.27 26.34
C PHE A 63 -7.99 -0.89 25.71
N LYS A 64 -8.14 -1.45 24.51
CA LYS A 64 -7.06 -2.14 23.79
C LYS A 64 -5.81 -1.26 23.61
N LYS A 65 -5.98 0.03 23.30
CA LYS A 65 -4.86 0.95 23.13
C LYS A 65 -4.04 1.15 24.40
N PHE A 66 -4.70 1.25 25.57
CA PHE A 66 -4.04 1.40 26.87
C PHE A 66 -3.35 0.10 27.26
N ARG A 67 -4.04 -1.05 27.13
CA ARG A 67 -3.47 -2.37 27.39
C ARG A 67 -2.22 -2.62 26.55
N LYS A 68 -2.28 -2.31 25.23
CA LYS A 68 -1.10 -2.43 24.36
C LYS A 68 0.03 -1.53 24.83
N ALA A 69 -0.26 -0.27 25.12
CA ALA A 69 0.75 0.67 25.58
C ALA A 69 1.42 0.23 26.89
N ASN A 70 0.66 -0.29 27.86
CA ASN A 70 1.22 -0.81 29.11
C ASN A 70 2.14 -1.99 28.84
N LEU A 71 1.70 -3.01 28.09
CA LEU A 71 2.54 -4.17 27.75
C LEU A 71 3.82 -3.77 27.03
N VAL A 72 3.73 -2.83 26.09
CA VAL A 72 4.91 -2.32 25.36
C VAL A 72 5.83 -1.53 26.27
N ASN A 73 5.29 -0.64 27.13
CA ASN A 73 6.10 0.12 28.08
C ASN A 73 6.84 -0.80 29.07
N ASP A 74 6.14 -1.82 29.61
CA ASP A 74 6.75 -2.79 30.51
C ASP A 74 7.85 -3.60 29.80
N PHE A 75 7.58 -4.02 28.57
CA PHE A 75 8.57 -4.71 27.73
C PHE A 75 9.82 -3.86 27.47
N ILE A 76 9.66 -2.59 27.09
CA ILE A 76 10.77 -1.67 26.86
C ILE A 76 11.57 -1.44 28.15
N ASN A 77 10.89 -1.29 29.28
CA ASN A 77 11.53 -1.06 30.57
C ASN A 77 12.36 -2.26 31.07
N GLN A 78 11.93 -3.47 30.73
CA GLN A 78 12.59 -4.73 31.11
C GLN A 78 13.70 -5.17 30.15
N ASN A 79 13.76 -4.61 28.92
CA ASN A 79 14.67 -5.06 27.87
C ASN A 79 15.62 -3.93 27.43
N TYR A 80 16.88 -4.02 27.82
CA TYR A 80 17.91 -3.02 27.48
C TYR A 80 18.53 -3.20 26.09
N ASN A 81 18.29 -4.33 25.40
CA ASN A 81 18.90 -4.68 24.13
C ASN A 81 17.99 -4.38 22.92
N ILE A 82 17.07 -3.42 23.04
CA ILE A 82 16.24 -2.98 21.93
C ILE A 82 17.05 -2.02 21.05
N ARG A 83 17.38 -2.46 19.84
CA ARG A 83 18.17 -1.68 18.87
C ARG A 83 17.36 -0.53 18.24
N ALA A 84 16.09 -0.81 17.92
CA ALA A 84 15.16 0.20 17.40
C ALA A 84 13.70 -0.20 17.65
N ILE A 85 12.83 0.82 17.73
CA ILE A 85 11.38 0.69 17.86
C ILE A 85 10.74 1.27 16.59
N PHE A 86 9.90 0.47 15.93
CA PHE A 86 9.13 0.86 14.75
C PHE A 86 7.65 0.95 15.10
N THR A 87 7.00 2.05 14.75
CA THR A 87 5.55 2.19 14.91
C THR A 87 4.88 2.46 13.56
N ASP A 88 3.75 1.80 13.30
CA ASP A 88 2.99 1.95 12.04
C ASP A 88 2.18 3.24 11.94
N HIS A 89 2.08 4.00 13.03
CA HIS A 89 1.16 5.12 13.13
C HIS A 89 1.47 5.95 14.38
N TRP A 90 1.29 7.26 14.34
CA TRP A 90 1.51 8.14 15.50
C TRP A 90 0.68 7.73 16.75
N LYS A 91 -0.51 7.12 16.56
CA LYS A 91 -1.32 6.61 17.68
C LYS A 91 -0.72 5.35 18.34
N SER A 92 0.11 4.60 17.64
CA SER A 92 0.87 3.49 18.23
C SER A 92 1.99 4.00 19.12
N LEU A 93 2.49 5.21 18.87
CA LEU A 93 3.51 5.90 19.67
C LEU A 93 2.92 6.74 20.80
N GLU A 94 1.66 7.20 20.66
CA GLU A 94 1.04 8.23 21.50
C GLU A 94 1.13 7.93 23.01
N LEU A 95 0.86 6.70 23.42
CA LEU A 95 0.79 6.30 24.82
C LEU A 95 2.09 5.65 25.34
N LEU A 96 3.13 5.55 24.53
CA LEU A 96 4.44 5.09 24.99
C LEU A 96 5.10 6.17 25.84
N LYS A 97 5.72 5.74 26.94
CA LYS A 97 6.37 6.67 27.90
C LYS A 97 7.67 7.22 27.30
N ALA A 98 7.80 8.53 27.22
CA ALA A 98 8.95 9.18 26.61
C ALA A 98 10.29 8.79 27.27
N ASP A 99 10.30 8.61 28.61
CA ASP A 99 11.50 8.24 29.34
C ASP A 99 12.03 6.86 28.97
N TYR A 100 11.15 5.90 28.66
CA TYR A 100 11.55 4.57 28.22
C TYR A 100 12.11 4.58 26.79
N LEU A 101 11.68 5.54 25.97
CA LEU A 101 12.11 5.68 24.58
C LEU A 101 13.50 6.35 24.43
N LYS A 102 13.99 7.07 25.45
CA LYS A 102 15.26 7.84 25.37
C LYS A 102 16.50 6.99 25.05
N LYS A 103 16.48 5.70 25.41
CA LYS A 103 17.62 4.78 25.25
C LYS A 103 17.64 4.06 23.90
N THR A 104 16.65 4.26 23.06
CA THR A 104 16.46 3.49 21.83
C THR A 104 16.05 4.40 20.67
N LYS A 105 16.50 4.11 19.46
CA LYS A 105 16.02 4.83 18.26
C LYS A 105 14.57 4.47 17.97
N VAL A 106 13.72 5.48 17.81
CA VAL A 106 12.29 5.34 17.52
C VAL A 106 11.99 5.86 16.12
N LEU A 107 11.43 5.01 15.28
CA LEU A 107 10.99 5.32 13.94
C LEU A 107 9.46 5.23 13.87
N CYS A 108 8.80 6.32 13.51
CA CYS A 108 7.34 6.36 13.32
C CYS A 108 7.00 6.48 11.84
N LEU A 109 6.35 5.46 11.29
CA LEU A 109 5.89 5.46 9.90
C LEU A 109 4.60 6.28 9.77
N ILE A 110 4.50 7.05 8.69
CA ILE A 110 3.31 7.86 8.34
C ILE A 110 2.89 7.59 6.89
N HIS A 111 1.54 7.65 6.63
CA HIS A 111 0.94 7.11 5.40
C HIS A 111 -0.03 8.04 4.68
N SER A 112 -0.14 9.31 5.05
CA SER A 112 -0.98 10.38 4.52
C SER A 112 -2.31 10.61 5.26
N LYS A 113 -3.31 9.75 5.11
CA LYS A 113 -4.67 9.98 5.65
C LYS A 113 -4.70 10.28 7.16
N GLU A 114 -3.91 9.56 7.93
CA GLU A 114 -3.90 9.62 9.40
C GLU A 114 -3.17 10.85 9.96
N ILE A 115 -2.39 11.54 9.11
CA ILE A 115 -1.73 12.80 9.48
C ILE A 115 -2.44 14.02 8.89
N ASN A 116 -3.36 13.85 7.93
CA ASN A 116 -4.06 14.94 7.27
C ASN A 116 -5.13 15.56 8.20
N HIS A 117 -4.67 16.31 9.17
CA HIS A 117 -5.49 17.07 10.13
C HIS A 117 -5.26 18.55 9.98
N GLU A 118 -6.33 19.35 10.12
CA GLU A 118 -6.22 20.80 10.12
C GLU A 118 -5.32 21.27 11.28
N LEU A 119 -4.51 22.28 11.00
CA LEU A 119 -3.61 22.90 11.98
C LEU A 119 -4.39 23.33 13.22
N HIS A 120 -3.73 23.27 14.36
CA HIS A 120 -4.24 23.71 15.66
C HIS A 120 -5.43 22.95 16.23
N THR A 121 -5.99 21.97 15.50
CA THR A 121 -7.03 21.08 16.06
C THR A 121 -6.45 20.19 17.17
N SER A 122 -7.31 19.69 18.04
CA SER A 122 -6.90 18.76 19.12
C SER A 122 -6.22 17.51 18.59
N LEU A 123 -6.66 16.99 17.42
CA LEU A 123 -6.03 15.85 16.76
C LEU A 123 -4.66 16.19 16.20
N ASN A 124 -4.49 17.38 15.59
CA ASN A 124 -3.20 17.85 15.10
C ASN A 124 -2.21 18.04 16.27
N LYS A 125 -2.62 18.69 17.35
CA LYS A 125 -1.77 18.84 18.56
C LYS A 125 -1.32 17.49 19.12
N ARG A 126 -2.20 16.50 19.17
CA ARG A 126 -1.88 15.13 19.63
C ARG A 126 -0.92 14.43 18.67
N LEU A 127 -1.14 14.56 17.35
CA LEU A 127 -0.24 14.07 16.30
C LEU A 127 1.18 14.60 16.51
N ILE A 128 1.34 15.92 16.57
CA ILE A 128 2.65 16.57 16.73
C ILE A 128 3.31 16.14 18.04
N LYS A 129 2.58 16.17 19.18
CA LYS A 129 3.10 15.70 20.47
C LYS A 129 3.57 14.23 20.41
N SER A 130 2.85 13.38 19.70
CA SER A 130 3.23 11.97 19.56
C SER A 130 4.48 11.81 18.70
N LEU A 131 4.53 12.48 17.54
CA LEU A 131 5.66 12.41 16.62
C LEU A 131 6.95 13.03 17.20
N HIS A 132 6.86 13.99 18.12
CA HIS A 132 8.02 14.50 18.85
C HIS A 132 8.81 13.42 19.60
N LYS A 133 8.17 12.31 20.01
CA LYS A 133 8.83 11.19 20.68
C LYS A 133 9.70 10.36 19.73
N ALA A 134 9.48 10.45 18.41
CA ALA A 134 10.27 9.75 17.42
C ALA A 134 11.60 10.46 17.14
N ASN A 135 12.67 9.70 16.94
CA ASN A 135 13.93 10.21 16.41
C ASN A 135 13.79 10.44 14.90
N PHE A 136 13.10 9.53 14.21
CA PHE A 136 12.88 9.60 12.77
C PHE A 136 11.39 9.39 12.45
N ILE A 137 10.87 10.19 11.54
CA ILE A 137 9.52 10.09 11.00
C ILE A 137 9.68 9.58 9.57
N ILE A 138 9.16 8.38 9.30
CA ILE A 138 9.33 7.72 8.00
C ILE A 138 8.09 7.97 7.15
N SER A 139 8.25 8.78 6.14
CA SER A 139 7.22 9.04 5.14
C SER A 139 7.29 7.99 4.02
N ASN A 140 6.14 7.44 3.66
CA ASN A 140 6.04 6.43 2.59
C ASN A 140 6.09 7.01 1.17
N SER A 141 6.10 8.34 1.02
CA SER A 141 6.17 9.06 -0.26
C SER A 141 6.63 10.50 -0.05
N ASN A 142 7.07 11.16 -1.12
CA ASN A 142 7.34 12.61 -1.10
C ASN A 142 6.06 13.40 -0.83
N TYR A 143 4.94 12.99 -1.42
CA TYR A 143 3.63 13.58 -1.13
C TYR A 143 3.31 13.55 0.39
N THR A 144 3.47 12.39 1.04
CA THR A 144 3.21 12.26 2.48
C THR A 144 4.19 13.10 3.31
N LYS A 145 5.45 13.24 2.88
CA LYS A 145 6.42 14.14 3.49
C LYS A 145 5.93 15.58 3.44
N ASP A 146 5.52 16.08 2.26
CA ASP A 146 5.05 17.45 2.08
C ASP A 146 3.78 17.71 2.90
N LEU A 147 2.87 16.73 2.92
CA LEU A 147 1.69 16.78 3.79
C LEU A 147 2.07 16.86 5.27
N ALA A 148 3.07 16.08 5.72
CA ALA A 148 3.54 16.12 7.11
C ALA A 148 4.11 17.50 7.47
N ILE A 149 4.90 18.10 6.60
CA ILE A 149 5.43 19.47 6.77
C ILE A 149 4.26 20.47 6.85
N LYS A 150 3.29 20.34 5.94
CA LYS A 150 2.10 21.23 5.91
C LYS A 150 1.29 21.19 7.21
N VAL A 151 1.21 20.04 7.88
CA VAL A 151 0.47 19.90 9.14
C VAL A 151 1.33 20.16 10.38
N GLY A 152 2.55 20.69 10.21
CA GLY A 152 3.43 21.19 11.29
C GLY A 152 4.40 20.15 11.85
N VAL A 153 4.67 19.06 11.14
CA VAL A 153 5.71 18.08 11.54
C VAL A 153 7.09 18.65 11.23
N ASP A 154 8.03 18.50 12.17
CA ASP A 154 9.41 18.95 12.03
C ASP A 154 10.10 18.25 10.83
N LYS A 155 10.43 19.06 9.82
CA LYS A 155 11.06 18.61 8.57
C LYS A 155 12.39 17.89 8.81
N SER A 156 13.16 18.28 9.83
CA SER A 156 14.48 17.70 10.13
C SER A 156 14.41 16.22 10.53
N LYS A 157 13.26 15.79 11.05
CA LYS A 157 13.01 14.40 11.45
C LYS A 157 12.42 13.52 10.34
N ILE A 158 11.99 14.10 9.22
CA ILE A 158 11.28 13.36 8.17
C ILE A 158 12.27 12.75 7.18
N ASN A 159 12.19 11.44 7.01
CA ASN A 159 12.93 10.67 6.04
C ASN A 159 11.94 9.97 5.10
N VAL A 160 12.16 10.06 3.80
CA VAL A 160 11.36 9.33 2.82
C VAL A 160 11.96 7.94 2.63
N ILE A 161 11.20 6.90 2.99
CA ILE A 161 11.54 5.51 2.68
C ILE A 161 10.29 4.89 2.04
N PHE A 162 10.37 4.62 0.75
CA PHE A 162 9.29 4.00 0.01
C PHE A 162 8.99 2.60 0.51
N PRO A 163 7.73 2.15 0.47
CA PRO A 163 7.35 0.79 0.86
C PRO A 163 8.11 -0.28 0.06
N GLY A 164 8.52 -1.34 0.77
CA GLY A 164 9.11 -2.50 0.14
C GLY A 164 8.08 -3.47 -0.43
N ILE A 165 8.47 -4.23 -1.45
CA ILE A 165 7.74 -5.38 -1.98
C ILE A 165 8.58 -6.66 -1.87
N LYS A 166 7.93 -7.82 -1.86
CA LYS A 166 8.62 -9.09 -2.02
C LYS A 166 9.15 -9.21 -3.45
N LYS A 167 10.27 -9.92 -3.62
CA LYS A 167 10.73 -10.28 -4.97
C LYS A 167 9.65 -11.07 -5.70
N PRO A 168 9.48 -10.88 -7.01
CA PRO A 168 8.55 -11.68 -7.78
C PRO A 168 8.90 -13.16 -7.66
N LYS A 169 7.88 -13.99 -7.45
CA LYS A 169 8.03 -15.44 -7.38
C LYS A 169 7.67 -16.09 -8.71
N ASN A 170 8.18 -17.27 -8.94
CA ASN A 170 7.70 -18.10 -10.04
C ASN A 170 6.23 -18.46 -9.79
N LEU A 171 5.39 -18.11 -10.76
CA LEU A 171 3.95 -18.36 -10.67
C LEU A 171 3.64 -19.80 -11.04
N GLU A 172 2.70 -20.41 -10.33
CA GLU A 172 2.24 -21.77 -10.59
C GLU A 172 1.55 -21.87 -11.95
N ASN A 173 1.81 -22.97 -12.67
CA ASN A 173 1.23 -23.18 -14.01
C ASN A 173 -0.30 -23.26 -13.97
N THR A 174 -0.88 -23.87 -12.94
CA THR A 174 -2.33 -23.92 -12.72
C THR A 174 -2.94 -22.52 -12.64
N SER A 175 -2.33 -21.63 -11.85
CA SER A 175 -2.77 -20.25 -11.72
C SER A 175 -2.59 -19.44 -13.00
N LYS A 176 -1.50 -19.69 -13.77
CA LYS A 176 -1.30 -19.06 -15.09
C LYS A 176 -2.38 -19.46 -16.08
N ILE A 177 -2.72 -20.75 -16.14
CA ILE A 177 -3.78 -21.28 -17.02
C ILE A 177 -5.13 -20.71 -16.62
N GLN A 178 -5.43 -20.68 -15.31
CA GLN A 178 -6.68 -20.12 -14.81
C GLN A 178 -6.80 -18.61 -15.14
N ALA A 179 -5.74 -17.83 -14.96
CA ALA A 179 -5.71 -16.42 -15.34
C ALA A 179 -5.90 -16.22 -16.85
N ALA A 180 -5.25 -17.05 -17.68
CA ALA A 180 -5.42 -17.03 -19.14
C ALA A 180 -6.86 -17.32 -19.55
N ASN A 181 -7.52 -18.30 -18.91
CA ASN A 181 -8.92 -18.63 -19.16
C ASN A 181 -9.87 -17.49 -18.73
N MET A 182 -9.55 -16.76 -17.67
CA MET A 182 -10.35 -15.62 -17.23
C MET A 182 -10.25 -14.43 -18.18
N TYR A 183 -9.09 -14.20 -18.76
CA TYR A 183 -8.90 -13.17 -19.78
C TYR A 183 -9.31 -13.63 -21.17
N LYS A 184 -9.24 -14.94 -21.46
CA LYS A 184 -9.42 -15.49 -22.82
C LYS A 184 -8.54 -14.74 -23.83
N ASP A 185 -9.12 -14.40 -24.98
CA ASP A 185 -8.50 -13.64 -26.06
C ASP A 185 -8.69 -12.11 -25.92
N ALA A 186 -8.94 -11.63 -24.70
CA ALA A 186 -9.17 -10.20 -24.45
C ALA A 186 -7.95 -9.33 -24.77
N PHE A 187 -8.24 -8.17 -25.34
CA PHE A 187 -7.29 -7.05 -25.52
C PHE A 187 -8.05 -5.73 -25.56
N PRO A 188 -7.59 -4.69 -24.84
CA PRO A 188 -6.58 -4.76 -23.78
C PRO A 188 -7.10 -5.46 -22.50
N LYS A 189 -6.18 -6.06 -21.77
CA LYS A 189 -6.41 -6.61 -20.44
C LYS A 189 -6.03 -5.57 -19.39
N ILE A 190 -7.00 -5.01 -18.71
CA ILE A 190 -6.81 -3.97 -17.70
C ILE A 190 -7.07 -4.56 -16.32
N ILE A 191 -6.21 -4.26 -15.35
CA ILE A 191 -6.35 -4.75 -13.99
C ILE A 191 -6.19 -3.63 -12.96
N THR A 192 -6.95 -3.74 -11.87
CA THR A 192 -6.76 -2.96 -10.64
C THR A 192 -6.76 -3.89 -9.42
N VAL A 193 -5.80 -3.73 -8.54
CA VAL A 193 -5.76 -4.42 -7.24
C VAL A 193 -5.81 -3.38 -6.14
N SER A 194 -7.00 -3.19 -5.56
CA SER A 194 -7.19 -2.19 -4.51
C SER A 194 -8.50 -2.38 -3.78
N ARG A 195 -8.69 -1.69 -2.64
CA ARG A 195 -10.02 -1.59 -2.03
C ARG A 195 -10.99 -0.90 -2.98
N LEU A 196 -12.25 -1.33 -2.97
CA LEU A 196 -13.33 -0.69 -3.72
C LEU A 196 -13.84 0.55 -2.96
N ASP A 197 -13.01 1.60 -2.99
CA ASP A 197 -13.27 2.93 -2.43
C ASP A 197 -13.38 3.96 -3.57
N ILE A 198 -14.21 4.99 -3.43
CA ILE A 198 -14.40 6.06 -4.44
C ILE A 198 -13.06 6.66 -4.89
N ARG A 199 -12.14 6.92 -3.94
CA ARG A 199 -10.85 7.52 -4.22
C ARG A 199 -9.95 6.69 -5.16
N LYS A 200 -10.26 5.41 -5.39
CA LYS A 200 -9.47 4.52 -6.27
C LYS A 200 -9.84 4.62 -7.74
N GLY A 201 -10.96 5.30 -8.05
CA GLY A 201 -11.36 5.63 -9.41
C GLY A 201 -11.98 4.49 -10.21
N HIS A 202 -12.48 3.42 -9.54
CA HIS A 202 -13.14 2.31 -10.23
C HIS A 202 -14.35 2.76 -11.07
N ASP A 203 -15.10 3.74 -10.61
CA ASP A 203 -16.21 4.37 -11.34
C ASP A 203 -15.74 5.00 -12.66
N LYS A 204 -14.61 5.72 -12.63
CA LYS A 204 -13.99 6.31 -13.81
C LYS A 204 -13.49 5.24 -14.79
N ILE A 205 -12.96 4.11 -14.26
CA ILE A 205 -12.53 2.99 -15.10
C ILE A 205 -13.74 2.36 -15.80
N LEU A 206 -14.87 2.19 -15.14
CA LEU A 206 -16.09 1.66 -15.79
C LEU A 206 -16.58 2.56 -16.93
N MET A 207 -16.61 3.88 -16.72
CA MET A 207 -16.94 4.85 -17.76
C MET A 207 -15.93 4.79 -18.93
N LEU A 208 -14.64 4.66 -18.61
CA LEU A 208 -13.58 4.48 -19.61
C LEU A 208 -13.81 3.21 -20.44
N ILE A 209 -14.11 2.06 -19.82
CA ILE A 209 -14.37 0.80 -20.51
C ILE A 209 -15.53 0.95 -21.50
N LYS A 210 -16.60 1.64 -21.11
CA LYS A 210 -17.73 1.97 -22.00
C LYS A 210 -17.26 2.73 -23.24
N ASN A 211 -16.38 3.72 -23.06
CA ASN A 211 -15.90 4.57 -24.15
C ASN A 211 -14.88 3.84 -25.05
N LEU A 212 -14.08 2.93 -24.50
CA LEU A 212 -13.09 2.17 -25.25
C LEU A 212 -13.65 0.94 -25.97
N LYS A 213 -14.79 0.39 -25.53
CA LYS A 213 -15.40 -0.83 -26.09
C LYS A 213 -15.64 -0.77 -27.60
N PRO A 214 -16.09 0.34 -28.21
CA PRO A 214 -16.23 0.41 -29.67
C PRO A 214 -14.91 0.21 -30.42
N LYS A 215 -13.81 0.72 -29.88
CA LYS A 215 -12.47 0.61 -30.48
C LYS A 215 -11.80 -0.74 -30.14
N PHE A 216 -12.07 -1.26 -28.94
CA PHE A 216 -11.52 -2.52 -28.42
C PHE A 216 -12.67 -3.46 -28.00
N PRO A 217 -13.32 -4.15 -28.95
CA PRO A 217 -14.51 -4.97 -28.64
C PRO A 217 -14.23 -6.14 -27.68
N LYS A 218 -12.97 -6.56 -27.57
CA LYS A 218 -12.52 -7.63 -26.66
C LYS A 218 -11.87 -7.10 -25.36
N ILE A 219 -12.08 -5.82 -25.02
CA ILE A 219 -11.55 -5.24 -23.78
C ILE A 219 -12.02 -6.03 -22.55
N LYS A 220 -11.12 -6.21 -21.58
CA LYS A 220 -11.45 -6.87 -20.31
C LYS A 220 -10.86 -6.09 -19.14
N TYR A 221 -11.68 -5.82 -18.15
CA TYR A 221 -11.28 -5.19 -16.89
C TYR A 221 -11.48 -6.16 -15.73
N VAL A 222 -10.41 -6.40 -14.97
CA VAL A 222 -10.42 -7.20 -13.75
C VAL A 222 -10.14 -6.31 -12.56
N SER A 223 -11.08 -6.24 -11.63
CA SER A 223 -10.95 -5.52 -10.37
C SER A 223 -10.85 -6.50 -9.21
N ILE A 224 -9.70 -6.54 -8.54
CA ILE A 224 -9.44 -7.42 -7.42
C ILE A 224 -9.44 -6.61 -6.12
N GLY A 225 -10.34 -6.97 -5.20
CA GLY A 225 -10.44 -6.37 -3.88
C GLY A 225 -11.86 -6.26 -3.39
N PHE A 226 -11.99 -5.79 -2.17
CA PHE A 226 -13.26 -5.62 -1.47
C PHE A 226 -13.45 -4.15 -1.05
N GLY A 227 -14.68 -3.75 -0.76
CA GLY A 227 -14.98 -2.41 -0.27
C GLY A 227 -16.46 -2.05 -0.39
N LYS A 228 -16.79 -0.94 0.22
CA LYS A 228 -18.19 -0.47 0.34
C LYS A 228 -18.83 -0.11 -1.01
N GLU A 229 -18.02 0.20 -2.02
CA GLU A 229 -18.51 0.62 -3.34
C GLU A 229 -18.86 -0.56 -4.25
N LYS A 230 -18.64 -1.82 -3.86
CA LYS A 230 -18.87 -2.98 -4.72
C LYS A 230 -20.26 -2.98 -5.38
N ASN A 231 -21.32 -2.83 -4.59
CA ASN A 231 -22.68 -2.88 -5.10
C ASN A 231 -22.97 -1.72 -6.07
N ASN A 232 -22.47 -0.52 -5.77
CA ASN A 232 -22.58 0.65 -6.63
C ASN A 232 -21.85 0.44 -7.97
N LEU A 233 -20.67 -0.15 -7.93
CA LEU A 233 -19.87 -0.43 -9.12
C LEU A 233 -20.49 -1.53 -9.99
N VAL A 234 -21.05 -2.58 -9.39
CA VAL A 234 -21.79 -3.62 -10.12
C VAL A 234 -23.04 -3.03 -10.79
N LYS A 235 -23.78 -2.17 -10.09
CA LYS A 235 -24.93 -1.47 -10.65
C LYS A 235 -24.52 -0.57 -11.82
N LEU A 236 -23.47 0.23 -11.65
CA LEU A 236 -22.92 1.10 -12.70
C LEU A 236 -22.49 0.30 -13.94
N ALA A 237 -21.84 -0.86 -13.78
CA ALA A 237 -21.44 -1.70 -14.90
C ALA A 237 -22.68 -2.17 -15.73
N LYS A 238 -23.80 -2.48 -15.06
CA LYS A 238 -25.09 -2.82 -15.72
C LYS A 238 -25.68 -1.61 -16.46
N GLU A 239 -25.73 -0.46 -15.81
CA GLU A 239 -26.24 0.79 -16.41
C GLU A 239 -25.45 1.17 -17.67
N LEU A 240 -24.14 0.90 -17.67
CA LEU A 240 -23.25 1.14 -18.80
C LEU A 240 -23.26 0.01 -19.86
N SER A 241 -23.97 -1.10 -19.62
CA SER A 241 -24.01 -2.29 -20.50
C SER A 241 -22.63 -2.89 -20.79
N ILE A 242 -21.81 -3.03 -19.73
CA ILE A 242 -20.41 -3.55 -19.80
C ILE A 242 -20.17 -4.71 -18.83
N GLU A 243 -21.20 -5.41 -18.35
CA GLU A 243 -21.04 -6.50 -17.35
C GLU A 243 -20.17 -7.65 -17.89
N LYS A 244 -20.19 -7.87 -19.20
CA LYS A 244 -19.39 -8.91 -19.84
C LYS A 244 -17.90 -8.59 -19.91
N GLU A 245 -17.58 -7.29 -19.93
CA GLU A 245 -16.22 -6.76 -20.00
C GLU A 245 -15.56 -6.63 -18.63
N VAL A 246 -16.35 -6.69 -17.53
CA VAL A 246 -15.87 -6.39 -16.17
C VAL A 246 -15.98 -7.61 -15.27
N MET A 247 -14.95 -7.84 -14.47
CA MET A 247 -14.93 -8.83 -13.39
C MET A 247 -14.57 -8.17 -12.07
N PHE A 248 -15.39 -8.34 -11.03
CA PHE A 248 -15.08 -8.00 -9.65
C PHE A 248 -14.77 -9.27 -8.87
N ILE A 249 -13.57 -9.38 -8.32
CA ILE A 249 -13.08 -10.56 -7.62
C ILE A 249 -12.70 -10.20 -6.18
N GLU A 250 -13.22 -10.97 -5.22
CA GLU A 250 -12.86 -10.91 -3.81
C GLU A 250 -12.27 -12.26 -3.38
N ASN A 251 -11.47 -12.25 -2.30
CA ASN A 251 -10.93 -13.49 -1.69
C ASN A 251 -10.23 -14.43 -2.68
N ILE A 252 -9.37 -13.85 -3.51
CA ILE A 252 -8.60 -14.58 -4.50
C ILE A 252 -7.30 -15.15 -3.90
N ASP A 253 -6.88 -16.33 -4.36
CA ASP A 253 -5.55 -16.87 -4.07
C ASP A 253 -4.43 -15.95 -4.58
N GLU A 254 -3.33 -15.89 -3.82
CA GLU A 254 -2.21 -15.00 -4.12
C GLU A 254 -1.53 -15.35 -5.47
N ASN A 255 -1.37 -16.64 -5.82
CA ASN A 255 -0.75 -17.02 -7.10
C ASN A 255 -1.65 -16.65 -8.27
N LEU A 256 -2.97 -16.81 -8.12
CA LEU A 256 -3.93 -16.39 -9.14
C LEU A 256 -3.98 -14.88 -9.30
N LYS A 257 -3.99 -14.11 -8.17
CA LYS A 257 -3.90 -12.64 -8.21
C LYS A 257 -2.67 -12.18 -9.00
N LEU A 258 -1.50 -12.73 -8.67
CA LEU A 258 -0.25 -12.36 -9.33
C LEU A 258 -0.21 -12.82 -10.79
N SER A 259 -0.83 -13.97 -11.13
CA SER A 259 -0.94 -14.45 -12.50
C SER A 259 -1.85 -13.58 -13.37
N LEU A 260 -2.93 -13.03 -12.78
CA LEU A 260 -3.79 -12.05 -13.45
C LEU A 260 -3.04 -10.72 -13.67
N ILE A 261 -2.27 -10.26 -12.68
CA ILE A 261 -1.42 -9.08 -12.86
C ILE A 261 -0.42 -9.32 -14.01
N ALA A 262 0.35 -10.41 -13.95
CA ALA A 262 1.41 -10.69 -14.91
C ALA A 262 0.93 -10.83 -16.37
N GLN A 263 -0.36 -11.13 -16.58
CA GLN A 263 -0.96 -11.27 -17.92
C GLN A 263 -1.74 -10.03 -18.37
N ALA A 264 -1.81 -9.00 -17.53
CA ALA A 264 -2.45 -7.74 -17.90
C ALA A 264 -1.55 -6.90 -18.84
N ASN A 265 -2.18 -6.12 -19.70
CA ASN A 265 -1.48 -5.13 -20.53
C ASN A 265 -1.26 -3.82 -19.74
N LEU A 266 -2.16 -3.52 -18.80
CA LEU A 266 -2.18 -2.26 -18.06
C LEU A 266 -2.70 -2.46 -16.64
N PHE A 267 -1.94 -1.95 -15.66
CA PHE A 267 -2.46 -1.72 -14.31
C PHE A 267 -3.02 -0.30 -14.24
N LEU A 268 -4.32 -0.16 -14.00
CA LEU A 268 -5.00 1.15 -14.02
C LEU A 268 -5.63 1.44 -12.65
N MET A 269 -5.21 2.53 -12.01
CA MET A 269 -5.81 3.01 -10.77
C MET A 269 -5.74 4.54 -10.72
N PRO A 270 -6.66 5.24 -11.39
CA PRO A 270 -6.71 6.71 -11.47
C PRO A 270 -7.21 7.26 -10.12
N SER A 271 -6.36 7.14 -9.11
CA SER A 271 -6.69 7.58 -7.76
C SER A 271 -6.87 9.09 -7.67
N ARG A 272 -7.80 9.53 -6.82
CA ARG A 272 -8.12 10.93 -6.59
C ARG A 272 -8.28 11.23 -5.10
N ILE A 273 -8.31 12.49 -4.74
CA ILE A 273 -8.60 12.93 -3.38
C ILE A 273 -10.09 12.77 -3.11
N GLU A 274 -10.44 12.14 -1.99
CA GLU A 274 -11.81 12.02 -1.50
C GLU A 274 -11.85 12.48 -0.04
N GLY A 275 -12.29 13.69 0.18
CA GLY A 275 -12.22 14.35 1.48
C GLY A 275 -10.77 14.41 1.98
N ARG A 276 -10.48 13.76 3.13
CA ARG A 276 -9.11 13.63 3.64
C ARG A 276 -8.40 12.36 3.20
N SER A 277 -9.05 11.53 2.40
CA SER A 277 -8.51 10.25 1.98
C SER A 277 -7.74 10.39 0.68
N ILE A 278 -6.46 10.06 0.71
CA ILE A 278 -5.51 10.24 -0.39
C ILE A 278 -4.71 8.94 -0.55
N GLU A 279 -4.23 8.66 -1.77
CA GLU A 279 -3.29 7.56 -1.98
C GLU A 279 -1.92 7.93 -1.40
N GLY A 280 -1.44 7.14 -0.42
CA GLY A 280 -0.17 7.44 0.23
C GLY A 280 1.05 7.15 -0.64
N PHE A 281 1.01 6.03 -1.39
CA PHE A 281 2.07 5.61 -2.30
C PHE A 281 1.52 4.75 -3.44
N GLY A 282 0.72 3.71 -3.10
CA GLY A 282 0.20 2.75 -4.06
C GLY A 282 1.15 1.56 -4.29
N ILE A 283 1.36 0.76 -3.24
CA ILE A 283 2.22 -0.45 -3.30
C ILE A 283 1.85 -1.35 -4.49
N SER A 284 0.56 -1.43 -4.83
CA SER A 284 0.07 -2.23 -5.95
C SER A 284 0.60 -1.80 -7.33
N PHE A 285 1.01 -0.55 -7.51
CA PHE A 285 1.71 -0.12 -8.72
C PHE A 285 3.08 -0.80 -8.85
N ILE A 286 3.83 -0.85 -7.73
CA ILE A 286 5.14 -1.50 -7.72
C ILE A 286 5.00 -3.03 -7.79
N GLU A 287 3.94 -3.59 -7.19
CA GLU A 287 3.63 -5.01 -7.32
C GLU A 287 3.37 -5.37 -8.80
N ALA A 288 2.58 -4.58 -9.52
CA ALA A 288 2.37 -4.76 -10.96
C ALA A 288 3.67 -4.58 -11.77
N ALA A 289 4.44 -3.54 -11.45
CA ALA A 289 5.74 -3.28 -12.07
C ALA A 289 6.71 -4.47 -11.91
N SER A 290 6.70 -5.17 -10.79
CA SER A 290 7.55 -6.34 -10.53
C SER A 290 7.23 -7.55 -11.42
N TYR A 291 6.07 -7.55 -12.07
CA TYR A 291 5.69 -8.53 -13.10
C TYR A 291 5.75 -7.95 -14.53
N GLY A 292 6.40 -6.80 -14.71
CA GLY A 292 6.57 -6.19 -16.01
C GLY A 292 5.31 -5.49 -16.55
N VAL A 293 4.36 -5.17 -15.69
CA VAL A 293 3.12 -4.48 -16.06
C VAL A 293 3.22 -3.02 -15.71
N ALA A 294 3.19 -2.17 -16.74
CA ALA A 294 3.21 -0.73 -16.57
C ALA A 294 1.87 -0.21 -16.05
N SER A 295 1.91 0.95 -15.40
CA SER A 295 0.76 1.49 -14.68
C SER A 295 0.33 2.86 -15.19
N ILE A 296 -0.98 3.13 -15.10
CA ILE A 296 -1.53 4.50 -15.15
C ILE A 296 -2.15 4.81 -13.79
N GLY A 297 -1.67 5.86 -13.13
CA GLY A 297 -2.11 6.30 -11.81
C GLY A 297 -2.63 7.72 -11.80
N GLY A 298 -3.38 8.10 -10.77
CA GLY A 298 -3.83 9.48 -10.60
C GLY A 298 -2.72 10.38 -10.07
N LYS A 299 -2.72 11.66 -10.48
CA LYS A 299 -1.72 12.66 -10.07
C LYS A 299 -1.81 13.05 -8.58
N ASP A 300 -2.95 12.80 -7.95
CA ASP A 300 -3.18 13.16 -6.56
C ASP A 300 -2.60 12.13 -5.61
N GLY A 301 -1.71 12.57 -4.72
CA GLY A 301 -1.07 11.72 -3.72
C GLY A 301 0.28 11.15 -4.16
N GLY A 302 0.63 9.98 -3.62
CA GLY A 302 1.97 9.40 -3.77
C GLY A 302 2.16 8.50 -5.00
N ALA A 303 1.21 8.42 -5.92
CA ALA A 303 1.33 7.57 -7.12
C ALA A 303 2.52 7.97 -8.01
N SER A 304 2.87 9.25 -8.07
CA SER A 304 4.03 9.78 -8.81
C SER A 304 5.39 9.29 -8.27
N ASP A 305 5.44 8.80 -7.04
CA ASP A 305 6.64 8.15 -6.49
C ASP A 305 6.72 6.66 -6.86
N ALA A 306 5.57 6.04 -7.13
CA ALA A 306 5.47 4.65 -7.57
C ALA A 306 5.51 4.50 -9.10
N ILE A 307 5.25 5.57 -9.85
CA ILE A 307 5.23 5.60 -11.32
C ILE A 307 6.16 6.70 -11.80
N SER A 308 7.23 6.34 -12.48
CA SER A 308 8.06 7.32 -13.20
C SER A 308 7.36 7.69 -14.50
N HIS A 309 6.70 8.86 -14.51
CA HIS A 309 5.89 9.35 -15.64
C HIS A 309 6.69 9.33 -16.94
N ASN A 310 6.09 8.86 -18.02
CA ASN A 310 6.70 8.67 -19.36
C ASN A 310 7.90 7.69 -19.40
N LYS A 311 8.13 6.92 -18.34
CA LYS A 311 9.20 5.91 -18.30
C LYS A 311 8.70 4.53 -17.89
N THR A 312 7.97 4.45 -16.78
CA THR A 312 7.43 3.19 -16.24
C THR A 312 5.91 3.15 -16.30
N GLY A 313 5.28 4.19 -16.78
CA GLY A 313 3.86 4.37 -16.88
C GLY A 313 3.47 5.83 -17.06
N LEU A 314 2.21 6.15 -16.87
CA LEU A 314 1.66 7.50 -16.95
C LEU A 314 0.99 7.93 -15.66
N VAL A 315 0.98 9.24 -15.40
CA VAL A 315 0.22 9.87 -14.33
C VAL A 315 -0.79 10.81 -14.96
N CYS A 316 -2.08 10.63 -14.66
CA CYS A 316 -3.20 11.37 -15.22
C CYS A 316 -4.01 12.10 -14.15
N ASP A 317 -4.93 12.97 -14.55
CA ASP A 317 -5.93 13.51 -13.61
C ASP A 317 -7.02 12.47 -13.35
N GLY A 318 -7.03 11.89 -12.15
CA GLY A 318 -8.01 10.86 -11.76
C GLY A 318 -9.46 11.38 -11.63
N ASN A 319 -9.67 12.71 -11.64
CA ASN A 319 -11.00 13.32 -11.63
C ASN A 319 -11.54 13.53 -13.06
N ASP A 320 -10.64 13.66 -14.04
CA ASP A 320 -10.99 13.95 -15.42
C ASP A 320 -11.00 12.68 -16.29
N LEU A 321 -12.17 12.31 -16.78
CA LEU A 321 -12.34 11.13 -17.62
C LEU A 321 -11.59 11.26 -18.96
N ASN A 322 -11.49 12.46 -19.52
CA ASN A 322 -10.76 12.71 -20.77
C ASN A 322 -9.27 12.51 -20.56
N SER A 323 -8.70 13.03 -19.47
CA SER A 323 -7.29 12.82 -19.12
C SER A 323 -6.96 11.33 -18.93
N ILE A 324 -7.88 10.55 -18.32
CA ILE A 324 -7.72 9.10 -18.18
C ILE A 324 -7.79 8.42 -19.55
N TYR A 325 -8.78 8.80 -20.39
CA TYR A 325 -9.00 8.23 -21.71
C TYR A 325 -7.77 8.45 -22.62
N GLU A 326 -7.32 9.69 -22.75
CA GLU A 326 -6.14 10.05 -23.55
C GLU A 326 -4.89 9.30 -23.10
N SER A 327 -4.67 9.20 -21.77
CA SER A 327 -3.55 8.46 -21.22
C SER A 327 -3.60 6.98 -21.58
N VAL A 328 -4.77 6.34 -21.50
CA VAL A 328 -4.93 4.92 -21.83
C VAL A 328 -4.83 4.70 -23.35
N GLU A 329 -5.42 5.58 -24.15
CA GLU A 329 -5.38 5.49 -25.60
C GLU A 329 -3.94 5.64 -26.13
N ASP A 330 -3.21 6.65 -25.69
CA ASP A 330 -1.79 6.86 -26.04
C ASP A 330 -0.93 5.65 -25.65
N PHE A 331 -1.21 5.09 -24.46
CA PHE A 331 -0.49 3.94 -23.93
C PHE A 331 -0.70 2.66 -24.76
N LEU A 332 -1.93 2.44 -25.27
CA LEU A 332 -2.29 1.27 -26.06
C LEU A 332 -1.94 1.39 -27.53
N ASN A 333 -2.17 2.57 -28.15
CA ASN A 333 -1.99 2.77 -29.59
C ASN A 333 -0.53 2.68 -30.05
N ASN A 334 0.41 3.03 -29.20
CA ASN A 334 1.83 3.08 -29.53
C ASN A 334 2.62 1.92 -28.92
N ASP A 335 1.95 0.85 -28.46
CA ASP A 335 2.56 -0.29 -27.76
C ASP A 335 3.50 0.12 -26.61
N LYS A 336 3.29 1.36 -26.08
CA LYS A 336 4.08 1.90 -24.97
C LYS A 336 4.04 1.00 -23.75
N PHE A 337 2.94 0.28 -23.55
CA PHE A 337 2.79 -0.67 -22.44
C PHE A 337 3.90 -1.73 -22.42
N ILE A 338 4.42 -2.17 -23.57
CA ILE A 338 5.52 -3.15 -23.65
C ILE A 338 6.82 -2.51 -23.14
N GLN A 339 7.17 -1.34 -23.68
CA GLN A 339 8.41 -0.68 -23.29
C GLN A 339 8.37 -0.19 -21.85
N PHE A 340 7.26 0.42 -21.44
CA PHE A 340 7.08 0.89 -20.07
C PHE A 340 7.04 -0.28 -19.09
N GLY A 341 6.49 -1.43 -19.48
CA GLY A 341 6.51 -2.66 -18.67
C GLY A 341 7.92 -3.16 -18.40
N LYS A 342 8.79 -3.19 -19.42
CA LYS A 342 10.23 -3.53 -19.27
C LYS A 342 10.94 -2.56 -18.31
N ASN A 343 10.67 -1.26 -18.45
CA ASN A 343 11.24 -0.24 -17.59
C ASN A 343 10.70 -0.36 -16.14
N ALA A 344 9.40 -0.65 -15.99
CA ALA A 344 8.73 -0.83 -14.70
C ALA A 344 9.31 -2.03 -13.95
N LEU A 345 9.55 -3.14 -14.63
CA LEU A 345 10.20 -4.32 -14.05
C LEU A 345 11.56 -3.94 -13.44
N LYS A 346 12.42 -3.28 -14.21
CA LYS A 346 13.74 -2.83 -13.74
C LYS A 346 13.62 -1.82 -12.59
N PHE A 347 12.68 -0.89 -12.68
CA PHE A 347 12.42 0.12 -11.65
C PHE A 347 11.98 -0.53 -10.33
N SER A 348 11.13 -1.55 -10.39
CA SER A 348 10.59 -2.26 -9.22
C SER A 348 11.66 -2.92 -8.36
N GLU A 349 12.83 -3.27 -8.92
CA GLU A 349 13.95 -3.85 -8.19
C GLU A 349 14.48 -2.95 -7.06
N ASN A 350 14.27 -1.63 -7.15
CA ASN A 350 14.68 -0.69 -6.12
C ASN A 350 13.80 -0.76 -4.88
N PHE A 351 12.61 -1.36 -5.01
CA PHE A 351 11.63 -1.50 -3.95
C PHE A 351 11.64 -2.91 -3.30
N HIS A 352 12.54 -3.81 -3.69
CA HIS A 352 12.66 -5.08 -3.00
C HIS A 352 13.10 -4.89 -1.55
N TRP A 353 12.49 -5.63 -0.62
CA TRP A 353 12.74 -5.48 0.81
C TRP A 353 14.21 -5.56 1.20
N ASN A 354 15.00 -6.43 0.57
CA ASN A 354 16.45 -6.53 0.83
C ASN A 354 17.23 -5.23 0.52
N LYS A 355 16.69 -4.34 -0.32
CA LYS A 355 17.22 -3.00 -0.56
C LYS A 355 16.59 -1.97 0.38
N VAL A 356 15.26 -2.01 0.52
CA VAL A 356 14.51 -1.03 1.32
C VAL A 356 14.88 -1.08 2.79
N VAL A 357 15.04 -2.27 3.38
CA VAL A 357 15.40 -2.43 4.80
C VAL A 357 16.72 -1.76 5.15
N LYS A 358 17.66 -1.71 4.21
CA LYS A 358 18.96 -1.04 4.41
C LYS A 358 18.81 0.45 4.71
N ASN A 359 17.78 1.11 4.16
CA ASN A 359 17.51 2.53 4.44
C ASN A 359 17.03 2.73 5.88
N TYR A 360 16.23 1.81 6.41
CA TYR A 360 15.86 1.83 7.84
C TYR A 360 17.08 1.59 8.74
N LEU A 361 17.92 0.60 8.38
CA LEU A 361 19.11 0.25 9.16
C LEU A 361 20.13 1.39 9.21
N LYS A 362 20.28 2.16 8.13
CA LYS A 362 21.17 3.35 8.11
C LYS A 362 20.76 4.42 9.13
N LEU A 363 19.49 4.51 9.50
CA LEU A 363 19.02 5.50 10.47
C LEU A 363 19.26 5.08 11.92
N ILE A 364 19.51 3.82 12.16
CA ILE A 364 19.63 3.25 13.52
C ILE A 364 21.03 2.78 13.86
N ASN A 365 21.90 2.71 12.88
CA ASN A 365 23.35 2.51 13.05
C ASN A 365 24.04 3.85 13.19
#